data_86d913f90a477b5001d7a51512e304a6
#
_entry.id   86d913f90a477b5001d7a51512e304a6
#
_cell.length_a   1.000
_cell.length_b   1.000
_cell.length_c   1.000
_cell.angle_alpha   90.00
_cell.angle_beta   90.00
_cell.angle_gamma   90.00
#
_symmetry.space_group_name_H-M   'P 1'
#
loop_
_entity.id
_entity.type
_entity.pdbx_description
1 polymer ?
#
loop_
_entity_poly.entity_id
_entity_poly.type
_entity_poly.pdbx_seq_one_letter_code
_entity_poly.pdbx_strand_id
1 'polypeptide(L)'
;MKLFFLIDLLTTGIFAGYMYSERGLDAAFAIGLSIFIAFSPVCLALSAPLVLRLAGRLVEAEEVKINNLDAILNLAAVDVVAIPLNRFLTDGEYFITDLVPEGFSQSSLLSYAASAEQNASHPLAKVMVDSAERRGLKIQNVSAFREVPGQGVEALINSTPLRVGNPDWVTRQGVSASAELLTKADQLAVHGKIILLLGLGGMARGLIALRDEIKSDAKEFISFLRKNKIETVILTALNKKTAKSIAKFFNLENLRTNSTPEDKAREVQIYRAKGHTVSVIGTDFHDLPALINADVSVFLKSDSVINLNEGEMKFDFEMPTLEKFLICREISLRAVNVIKQNKKIAYLSWFVLVPPALMMILENSPIPFHPIAAVAGVLIFSVAILINSMRMSTREDKI
;
A
#
# COMPACT_ATOMS: atom_id res chain seq x y z
N MET A 1 -7.71 3.94 -26.74
CA MET A 1 -9.12 3.87 -27.23
C MET A 1 -9.44 4.99 -28.23
N LYS A 2 -9.40 6.29 -27.87
CA LYS A 2 -9.74 7.40 -28.78
C LYS A 2 -8.96 7.38 -30.08
N LEU A 3 -7.66 7.09 -30.06
CA LEU A 3 -6.81 6.98 -31.24
C LEU A 3 -7.23 5.83 -32.17
N PHE A 4 -7.55 4.66 -31.62
CA PHE A 4 -8.02 3.52 -32.43
C PHE A 4 -9.34 3.80 -33.12
N PHE A 5 -10.29 4.43 -32.41
CA PHE A 5 -11.56 4.83 -32.98
C PHE A 5 -11.39 5.86 -34.12
N LEU A 6 -10.46 6.82 -33.97
CA LEU A 6 -10.15 7.79 -34.99
C LEU A 6 -9.53 7.13 -36.24
N ILE A 7 -8.62 6.18 -36.05
CA ILE A 7 -8.02 5.41 -37.16
C ILE A 7 -9.09 4.59 -37.87
N ASP A 8 -9.98 3.94 -37.14
CA ASP A 8 -11.11 3.19 -37.71
C ASP A 8 -12.02 4.07 -38.55
N LEU A 9 -12.40 5.24 -38.02
CA LEU A 9 -13.24 6.18 -38.74
C LEU A 9 -12.56 6.73 -40.04
N LEU A 10 -11.27 7.06 -39.95
CA LEU A 10 -10.50 7.54 -41.12
C LEU A 10 -10.34 6.46 -42.19
N THR A 11 -9.98 5.24 -41.78
CA THR A 11 -9.84 4.09 -42.69
C THR A 11 -11.15 3.79 -43.39
N THR A 12 -12.23 3.74 -42.64
CA THR A 12 -13.58 3.52 -43.15
C THR A 12 -13.97 4.59 -44.14
N GLY A 13 -13.75 5.88 -43.84
CA GLY A 13 -14.06 6.99 -44.69
C GLY A 13 -13.30 6.97 -46.03
N ILE A 14 -12.00 6.67 -46.01
CA ILE A 14 -11.16 6.56 -47.19
C ILE A 14 -11.66 5.44 -48.10
N PHE A 15 -11.86 4.24 -47.58
CA PHE A 15 -12.29 3.10 -48.39
C PHE A 15 -13.73 3.22 -48.88
N ALA A 16 -14.66 3.74 -48.05
CA ALA A 16 -16.03 3.98 -48.47
C ALA A 16 -16.07 5.06 -49.59
N GLY A 17 -15.29 6.12 -49.48
CA GLY A 17 -15.18 7.17 -50.50
C GLY A 17 -14.64 6.61 -51.82
N TYR A 18 -13.59 5.81 -51.79
CA TYR A 18 -13.06 5.13 -52.97
C TYR A 18 -14.11 4.22 -53.62
N MET A 19 -14.81 3.40 -52.85
CA MET A 19 -15.83 2.49 -53.36
C MET A 19 -17.08 3.22 -53.90
N TYR A 20 -17.40 4.39 -53.35
CA TYR A 20 -18.46 5.25 -53.90
C TYR A 20 -18.16 5.70 -55.34
N SER A 21 -16.92 6.07 -55.64
CA SER A 21 -16.51 6.48 -56.95
C SER A 21 -16.50 5.34 -57.99
N GLU A 22 -16.19 4.12 -57.56
CA GLU A 22 -16.02 2.95 -58.40
C GLU A 22 -17.31 2.14 -58.62
N ARG A 23 -18.11 1.95 -57.56
CA ARG A 23 -19.24 0.98 -57.54
C ARG A 23 -20.56 1.57 -57.06
N GLY A 24 -20.61 2.84 -56.71
CA GLY A 24 -21.79 3.53 -56.24
C GLY A 24 -22.09 3.38 -54.75
N LEU A 25 -23.27 3.91 -54.35
CA LEU A 25 -23.61 4.11 -52.93
C LEU A 25 -23.78 2.81 -52.16
N ASP A 26 -24.42 1.79 -52.71
CA ASP A 26 -24.69 0.53 -52.03
C ASP A 26 -23.42 -0.24 -51.69
N ALA A 27 -22.47 -0.28 -52.63
CA ALA A 27 -21.17 -0.90 -52.42
C ALA A 27 -20.32 -0.12 -51.38
N ALA A 28 -20.33 1.20 -51.47
CA ALA A 28 -19.65 2.07 -50.54
C ALA A 28 -20.17 1.86 -49.10
N PHE A 29 -21.49 1.76 -48.94
CA PHE A 29 -22.10 1.54 -47.62
C PHE A 29 -21.79 0.15 -47.07
N ALA A 30 -21.96 -0.92 -47.89
CA ALA A 30 -21.71 -2.30 -47.42
C ALA A 30 -20.23 -2.51 -47.06
N ILE A 31 -19.30 -2.04 -47.88
CA ILE A 31 -17.87 -2.20 -47.64
C ILE A 31 -17.41 -1.30 -46.49
N GLY A 32 -17.83 -0.04 -46.46
CA GLY A 32 -17.52 0.88 -45.37
C GLY A 32 -17.99 0.35 -44.03
N LEU A 33 -19.22 -0.15 -43.92
CA LEU A 33 -19.78 -0.75 -42.70
C LEU A 33 -19.03 -2.01 -42.30
N SER A 34 -18.64 -2.87 -43.25
CA SER A 34 -17.86 -4.07 -42.97
C SER A 34 -16.49 -3.75 -42.38
N ILE A 35 -15.81 -2.76 -42.94
CA ILE A 35 -14.49 -2.28 -42.49
C ILE A 35 -14.63 -1.67 -41.08
N PHE A 36 -15.61 -0.77 -40.90
CA PHE A 36 -15.85 -0.14 -39.59
C PHE A 36 -16.10 -1.15 -38.46
N ILE A 37 -16.91 -2.17 -38.72
CA ILE A 37 -17.20 -3.22 -37.74
C ILE A 37 -15.97 -4.10 -37.51
N ALA A 38 -15.24 -4.48 -38.55
CA ALA A 38 -14.06 -5.34 -38.46
C ALA A 38 -12.90 -4.68 -37.70
N PHE A 39 -12.69 -3.38 -37.87
CA PHE A 39 -11.68 -2.59 -37.16
C PHE A 39 -12.14 -2.14 -35.76
N SER A 40 -13.41 -2.32 -35.43
CA SER A 40 -13.98 -1.83 -34.17
C SER A 40 -13.16 -2.26 -32.95
N PRO A 41 -12.78 -1.33 -32.04
CA PRO A 41 -12.06 -1.66 -30.83
C PRO A 41 -12.94 -2.28 -29.72
N VAL A 42 -14.15 -2.71 -30.00
CA VAL A 42 -15.10 -3.26 -29.02
C VAL A 42 -14.50 -4.43 -28.24
N CYS A 43 -13.87 -5.39 -28.93
CA CYS A 43 -13.23 -6.53 -28.27
C CYS A 43 -12.11 -6.09 -27.32
N LEU A 44 -11.33 -5.09 -27.71
CA LEU A 44 -10.29 -4.52 -26.88
C LEU A 44 -10.86 -3.77 -25.67
N ALA A 45 -11.98 -3.05 -25.87
CA ALA A 45 -12.69 -2.35 -24.79
C ALA A 45 -13.24 -3.31 -23.72
N LEU A 46 -13.71 -4.47 -24.13
CA LEU A 46 -14.24 -5.50 -23.22
C LEU A 46 -13.15 -6.26 -22.46
N SER A 47 -11.89 -6.17 -22.87
CA SER A 47 -10.79 -7.02 -22.36
C SER A 47 -10.50 -6.90 -20.87
N ALA A 48 -10.80 -5.77 -20.23
CA ALA A 48 -10.45 -5.51 -18.84
C ALA A 48 -11.64 -5.29 -17.88
N PRO A 49 -12.73 -4.58 -18.23
CA PRO A 49 -13.71 -4.12 -17.22
C PRO A 49 -14.39 -5.26 -16.44
N LEU A 50 -14.76 -6.36 -17.11
CA LEU A 50 -15.38 -7.49 -16.46
C LEU A 50 -14.40 -8.22 -15.55
N VAL A 51 -13.15 -8.40 -15.98
CA VAL A 51 -12.10 -9.04 -15.19
C VAL A 51 -11.85 -8.25 -13.90
N LEU A 52 -11.75 -6.91 -13.99
CA LEU A 52 -11.53 -6.06 -12.82
C LEU A 52 -12.70 -6.11 -11.85
N ARG A 53 -13.94 -6.11 -12.34
CA ARG A 53 -15.12 -6.26 -11.48
C ARG A 53 -15.17 -7.61 -10.77
N LEU A 54 -14.83 -8.70 -11.46
CA LEU A 54 -14.79 -10.03 -10.87
C LEU A 54 -13.64 -10.16 -9.87
N ALA A 55 -12.46 -9.62 -10.19
CA ALA A 55 -11.32 -9.55 -9.27
C ALA A 55 -11.66 -8.73 -8.01
N GLY A 56 -12.31 -7.56 -8.16
CA GLY A 56 -12.78 -6.75 -7.03
C GLY A 56 -13.72 -7.53 -6.11
N ARG A 57 -14.69 -8.27 -6.66
CA ARG A 57 -15.59 -9.13 -5.86
C ARG A 57 -14.83 -10.23 -5.11
N LEU A 58 -13.79 -10.82 -5.72
CA LEU A 58 -12.96 -11.82 -5.04
C LEU A 58 -12.18 -11.20 -3.89
N VAL A 59 -11.65 -9.97 -4.08
CA VAL A 59 -10.97 -9.21 -3.01
C VAL A 59 -11.94 -8.88 -1.88
N GLU A 60 -13.15 -8.42 -2.19
CA GLU A 60 -14.18 -8.12 -1.19
C GLU A 60 -14.64 -9.37 -0.43
N ALA A 61 -14.71 -10.54 -1.09
CA ALA A 61 -15.03 -11.81 -0.45
C ALA A 61 -13.98 -12.26 0.59
N GLU A 62 -12.77 -11.71 0.52
CA GLU A 62 -11.69 -11.90 1.50
C GLU A 62 -11.71 -10.85 2.64
N GLU A 63 -12.83 -10.16 2.84
CA GLU A 63 -12.99 -9.10 3.86
C GLU A 63 -12.08 -7.87 3.64
N VAL A 64 -11.58 -7.70 2.43
CA VAL A 64 -10.77 -6.55 2.04
C VAL A 64 -11.64 -5.53 1.34
N LYS A 65 -11.70 -4.31 1.88
CA LYS A 65 -12.39 -3.20 1.21
C LYS A 65 -11.50 -2.63 0.13
N ILE A 66 -12.01 -2.55 -1.10
CA ILE A 66 -11.35 -1.94 -2.23
C ILE A 66 -12.10 -0.66 -2.65
N ASN A 67 -11.39 0.46 -2.72
CA ASN A 67 -11.96 1.74 -3.12
C ASN A 67 -11.59 2.13 -4.56
N ASN A 68 -10.58 1.46 -5.14
CA ASN A 68 -10.09 1.74 -6.49
C ASN A 68 -9.79 0.42 -7.22
N LEU A 69 -10.61 0.08 -8.22
CA LEU A 69 -10.42 -1.17 -9.00
C LEU A 69 -9.14 -1.16 -9.84
N ASP A 70 -8.65 0.01 -10.26
CA ASP A 70 -7.41 0.11 -11.03
C ASP A 70 -6.18 -0.25 -10.17
N ALA A 71 -6.30 -0.12 -8.84
CA ALA A 71 -5.27 -0.55 -7.91
C ALA A 71 -4.96 -2.06 -7.98
N ILE A 72 -5.91 -2.89 -8.46
CA ILE A 72 -5.66 -4.31 -8.76
C ILE A 72 -4.54 -4.46 -9.79
N LEU A 73 -4.54 -3.63 -10.84
CA LEU A 73 -3.49 -3.69 -11.86
C LEU A 73 -2.15 -3.21 -11.31
N ASN A 74 -2.18 -2.14 -10.55
CA ASN A 74 -0.99 -1.58 -9.92
C ASN A 74 -0.39 -2.55 -8.91
N LEU A 75 -1.20 -3.23 -8.08
CA LEU A 75 -0.74 -4.20 -7.10
C LEU A 75 -0.01 -5.39 -7.76
N ALA A 76 -0.47 -5.83 -8.94
CA ALA A 76 0.23 -6.85 -9.71
C ALA A 76 1.62 -6.39 -10.21
N ALA A 77 1.80 -5.09 -10.43
CA ALA A 77 3.04 -4.50 -10.94
C ALA A 77 4.01 -4.08 -9.82
N VAL A 78 3.59 -4.10 -8.56
CA VAL A 78 4.41 -3.69 -7.40
C VAL A 78 5.71 -4.49 -7.35
N ASP A 79 6.84 -3.80 -7.30
CA ASP A 79 8.19 -4.34 -7.14
C ASP A 79 8.89 -3.84 -5.86
N VAL A 80 8.35 -2.81 -5.20
CA VAL A 80 8.81 -2.31 -3.90
C VAL A 80 7.64 -2.22 -2.93
N VAL A 81 7.81 -2.76 -1.73
CA VAL A 81 6.85 -2.63 -0.63
C VAL A 81 7.50 -1.88 0.53
N ALA A 82 6.99 -0.70 0.84
CA ALA A 82 7.39 0.07 2.00
C ALA A 82 6.47 -0.23 3.18
N ILE A 83 7.06 -0.62 4.30
CA ILE A 83 6.35 -1.04 5.51
C ILE A 83 6.82 -0.27 6.73
N PRO A 84 5.95 0.07 7.68
CA PRO A 84 6.37 0.51 9.00
C PRO A 84 6.95 -0.70 9.75
N LEU A 85 7.81 -0.45 10.72
CA LEU A 85 8.33 -1.54 11.56
C LEU A 85 7.33 -1.88 12.67
N ASN A 86 6.86 -0.84 13.35
CA ASN A 86 5.94 -0.98 14.47
C ASN A 86 4.55 -1.36 13.98
N ARG A 87 3.83 -2.19 14.76
CA ARG A 87 2.47 -2.66 14.49
C ARG A 87 2.31 -3.45 13.19
N PHE A 88 3.31 -3.44 12.33
CA PHE A 88 3.34 -4.22 11.11
C PHE A 88 4.09 -5.54 11.31
N LEU A 89 5.35 -5.47 11.74
CA LEU A 89 6.18 -6.64 12.06
C LEU A 89 6.00 -7.11 13.51
N THR A 90 5.31 -6.32 14.32
CA THR A 90 5.08 -6.55 15.74
C THR A 90 3.59 -6.40 16.06
N ASP A 91 3.11 -6.98 17.15
CA ASP A 91 1.70 -6.96 17.53
C ASP A 91 1.22 -5.59 17.99
N GLY A 92 2.14 -4.68 18.33
CA GLY A 92 1.83 -3.37 18.89
C GLY A 92 1.40 -3.44 20.36
N GLU A 93 1.49 -4.62 20.97
CA GLU A 93 1.31 -4.82 22.39
C GLU A 93 2.62 -4.60 23.11
N TYR A 94 2.78 -3.41 23.64
CA TYR A 94 4.00 -3.03 24.36
C TYR A 94 3.90 -3.38 25.83
N PHE A 95 5.03 -3.74 26.41
CA PHE A 95 5.18 -3.88 27.85
C PHE A 95 6.51 -3.30 28.32
N ILE A 96 6.50 -2.71 29.53
CA ILE A 96 7.71 -2.17 30.15
C ILE A 96 8.57 -3.34 30.62
N THR A 97 9.80 -3.43 30.11
CA THR A 97 10.76 -4.47 30.51
C THR A 97 11.76 -3.96 31.53
N ASP A 98 12.17 -2.69 31.45
CA ASP A 98 13.15 -2.10 32.35
C ASP A 98 12.78 -0.68 32.70
N LEU A 99 13.02 -0.32 33.95
CA LEU A 99 13.04 1.04 34.48
C LEU A 99 14.43 1.30 35.03
N VAL A 100 15.20 2.16 34.38
CA VAL A 100 16.59 2.51 34.75
C VAL A 100 16.59 3.95 35.26
N PRO A 101 16.37 4.20 36.54
CA PRO A 101 16.33 5.55 37.12
C PRO A 101 17.74 6.15 37.27
N GLU A 102 17.85 7.46 37.14
CA GLU A 102 19.04 8.26 37.45
C GLU A 102 18.65 9.37 38.44
N GLY A 103 19.03 9.24 39.69
CA GLY A 103 18.65 10.16 40.77
C GLY A 103 17.16 10.10 41.17
N PHE A 104 16.42 9.11 40.68
CA PHE A 104 15.01 8.85 40.98
C PHE A 104 14.84 7.43 41.47
N SER A 105 13.64 7.12 42.03
CA SER A 105 13.19 5.75 42.18
C SER A 105 12.50 5.27 40.90
N GLN A 106 12.39 3.95 40.70
CA GLN A 106 11.63 3.40 39.58
C GLN A 106 10.17 3.87 39.58
N SER A 107 9.57 3.98 40.76
CA SER A 107 8.18 4.45 40.93
C SER A 107 8.07 5.93 40.54
N SER A 108 9.02 6.78 40.91
CA SER A 108 9.03 8.17 40.53
C SER A 108 9.24 8.32 39.01
N LEU A 109 10.19 7.57 38.43
CA LEU A 109 10.43 7.58 36.99
C LEU A 109 9.17 7.24 36.20
N LEU A 110 8.46 6.18 36.58
CA LEU A 110 7.22 5.77 35.92
C LEU A 110 6.08 6.77 36.14
N SER A 111 5.95 7.32 37.36
CA SER A 111 4.93 8.35 37.68
C SER A 111 5.09 9.61 36.82
N TYR A 112 6.32 10.12 36.67
CA TYR A 112 6.58 11.29 35.82
C TYR A 112 6.38 10.97 34.33
N ALA A 113 6.77 9.80 33.88
CA ALA A 113 6.54 9.35 32.51
C ALA A 113 5.05 9.26 32.19
N ALA A 114 4.27 8.61 33.06
CA ALA A 114 2.81 8.52 32.91
C ALA A 114 2.15 9.90 32.96
N SER A 115 2.67 10.83 33.79
CA SER A 115 2.18 12.20 33.84
C SER A 115 2.42 12.96 32.54
N ALA A 116 3.57 12.77 31.88
CA ALA A 116 3.87 13.35 30.60
C ALA A 116 2.97 12.80 29.49
N GLU A 117 2.71 11.49 29.54
CA GLU A 117 2.05 10.74 28.45
C GLU A 117 0.52 10.66 28.58
N GLN A 118 -0.09 11.08 29.70
CA GLN A 118 -1.53 10.93 29.95
C GLN A 118 -2.45 11.56 28.88
N ASN A 119 -1.95 12.56 28.15
CA ASN A 119 -2.69 13.26 27.10
C ASN A 119 -2.24 12.83 25.68
N ALA A 120 -1.30 11.89 25.56
CA ALA A 120 -0.83 11.40 24.28
C ALA A 120 -1.73 10.27 23.74
N SER A 121 -1.80 10.18 22.42
CA SER A 121 -2.68 9.22 21.74
C SER A 121 -1.98 7.95 21.25
N HIS A 122 -0.67 7.84 21.42
CA HIS A 122 0.10 6.70 20.92
C HIS A 122 0.12 5.51 21.92
N PRO A 123 0.34 4.26 21.44
CA PRO A 123 0.25 3.05 22.26
C PRO A 123 1.21 2.99 23.45
N LEU A 124 2.42 3.55 23.32
CA LEU A 124 3.40 3.59 24.40
C LEU A 124 2.89 4.40 25.59
N ALA A 125 2.14 5.48 25.33
CA ALA A 125 1.52 6.32 26.36
C ALA A 125 0.57 5.48 27.24
N LYS A 126 -0.32 4.73 26.60
CA LYS A 126 -1.28 3.86 27.29
C LYS A 126 -0.57 2.87 28.23
N VAL A 127 0.49 2.24 27.75
CA VAL A 127 1.26 1.28 28.58
C VAL A 127 1.88 1.92 29.81
N MET A 128 2.39 3.15 29.69
CA MET A 128 2.97 3.88 30.82
C MET A 128 1.91 4.29 31.83
N VAL A 129 0.78 4.82 31.36
CA VAL A 129 -0.35 5.20 32.21
C VAL A 129 -0.93 3.98 32.93
N ASP A 130 -1.30 2.92 32.19
CA ASP A 130 -1.85 1.69 32.75
C ASP A 130 -0.89 1.02 33.76
N SER A 131 0.42 1.09 33.48
CA SER A 131 1.44 0.51 34.40
C SER A 131 1.61 1.33 35.67
N ALA A 132 1.47 2.66 35.60
CA ALA A 132 1.48 3.53 36.77
C ALA A 132 0.23 3.34 37.61
N GLU A 133 -0.95 3.28 37.00
CA GLU A 133 -2.23 3.05 37.68
C GLU A 133 -2.26 1.68 38.38
N ARG A 134 -1.86 0.60 37.71
CA ARG A 134 -1.77 -0.74 38.30
C ARG A 134 -0.85 -0.82 39.51
N ARG A 135 0.17 0.06 39.57
CA ARG A 135 1.09 0.16 40.73
C ARG A 135 0.61 1.16 41.78
N GLY A 136 -0.56 1.77 41.63
CA GLY A 136 -1.09 2.78 42.52
C GLY A 136 -0.26 4.06 42.58
N LEU A 137 0.48 4.38 41.52
CA LEU A 137 1.33 5.57 41.46
C LEU A 137 0.49 6.80 41.13
N LYS A 138 0.85 7.93 41.73
CA LYS A 138 0.16 9.21 41.48
C LYS A 138 0.56 9.76 40.11
N ILE A 139 -0.40 9.92 39.20
CA ILE A 139 -0.26 10.65 37.94
C ILE A 139 -0.62 12.10 38.21
N GLN A 140 0.31 13.01 37.90
CA GLN A 140 0.15 14.43 38.16
C GLN A 140 -0.35 15.15 36.90
N ASN A 141 -1.17 16.19 37.06
CA ASN A 141 -1.59 17.02 35.94
C ASN A 141 -0.41 17.79 35.34
N VAL A 142 -0.36 17.83 34.04
CA VAL A 142 0.63 18.61 33.28
C VAL A 142 -0.04 19.74 32.51
N SER A 143 0.70 20.78 32.22
CA SER A 143 0.27 21.90 31.38
C SER A 143 1.18 22.04 30.16
N ALA A 144 0.78 22.86 29.16
CA ALA A 144 1.54 23.09 27.94
C ALA A 144 1.99 21.78 27.23
N PHE A 145 1.09 20.79 27.23
CA PHE A 145 1.35 19.51 26.58
C PHE A 145 1.50 19.67 25.07
N ARG A 146 2.52 19.04 24.52
CA ARG A 146 2.77 18.96 23.07
C ARG A 146 3.31 17.57 22.71
N GLU A 147 2.64 16.89 21.81
CA GLU A 147 3.15 15.68 21.19
C GLU A 147 3.96 16.02 19.93
N VAL A 148 5.16 15.46 19.80
CA VAL A 148 6.01 15.58 18.62
C VAL A 148 6.03 14.23 17.91
N PRO A 149 5.33 14.09 16.78
CA PRO A 149 5.16 12.82 16.10
C PRO A 149 6.47 12.08 15.84
N GLY A 150 6.54 10.81 16.26
CA GLY A 150 7.71 9.95 16.09
C GLY A 150 8.93 10.30 16.95
N GLN A 151 8.83 11.32 17.81
CA GLN A 151 9.94 11.77 18.67
C GLN A 151 9.62 11.59 20.17
N GLY A 152 8.47 12.09 20.61
CA GLY A 152 8.07 12.02 22.00
C GLY A 152 7.12 13.13 22.41
N VAL A 153 7.00 13.36 23.72
CA VAL A 153 6.12 14.36 24.31
C VAL A 153 6.91 15.36 25.16
N GLU A 154 6.43 16.59 25.18
CA GLU A 154 6.88 17.61 26.12
C GLU A 154 5.70 18.26 26.84
N ALA A 155 5.91 18.60 28.11
CA ALA A 155 4.91 19.22 28.95
C ALA A 155 5.59 20.01 30.07
N LEU A 156 4.79 20.76 30.84
CA LEU A 156 5.23 21.37 32.09
C LEU A 156 4.56 20.69 33.29
N ILE A 157 5.37 20.29 34.24
CA ILE A 157 4.90 19.80 35.54
C ILE A 157 5.39 20.75 36.63
N ASN A 158 4.50 21.38 37.39
CA ASN A 158 4.85 22.41 38.37
C ASN A 158 5.81 23.48 37.80
N SER A 159 5.51 23.97 36.59
CA SER A 159 6.32 24.93 35.82
C SER A 159 7.72 24.42 35.41
N THR A 160 8.03 23.16 35.63
CA THR A 160 9.31 22.53 35.24
C THR A 160 9.12 21.77 33.90
N PRO A 161 10.00 21.96 32.91
CA PRO A 161 9.94 21.22 31.66
C PRO A 161 10.13 19.72 31.88
N LEU A 162 9.19 18.93 31.37
CA LEU A 162 9.18 17.47 31.38
C LEU A 162 9.14 16.96 29.94
N ARG A 163 10.06 16.08 29.58
CA ARG A 163 10.14 15.48 28.25
C ARG A 163 10.29 13.98 28.35
N VAL A 164 9.56 13.25 27.52
CA VAL A 164 9.68 11.80 27.40
C VAL A 164 9.72 11.46 25.91
N GLY A 165 10.71 10.68 25.48
CA GLY A 165 10.78 10.30 24.06
C GLY A 165 12.11 9.67 23.67
N ASN A 166 12.35 9.68 22.36
CA ASN A 166 13.59 9.18 21.77
C ASN A 166 14.82 9.85 22.42
N PRO A 167 15.83 9.11 22.90
CA PRO A 167 17.00 9.67 23.56
C PRO A 167 17.71 10.76 22.74
N ASP A 168 17.87 10.56 21.43
CA ASP A 168 18.52 11.54 20.54
C ASP A 168 17.71 12.84 20.42
N TRP A 169 16.38 12.74 20.44
CA TRP A 169 15.51 13.91 20.41
C TRP A 169 15.54 14.64 21.74
N VAL A 170 15.35 13.94 22.85
CA VAL A 170 15.32 14.56 24.18
C VAL A 170 16.63 15.29 24.49
N THR A 171 17.78 14.71 24.14
CA THR A 171 19.09 15.36 24.33
C THR A 171 19.26 16.58 23.44
N ARG A 172 18.79 16.54 22.18
CA ARG A 172 18.77 17.74 21.31
C ARG A 172 17.88 18.88 21.82
N GLN A 173 16.90 18.56 22.64
CA GLN A 173 16.06 19.56 23.33
C GLN A 173 16.74 20.16 24.59
N GLY A 174 18.04 19.94 24.79
CA GLY A 174 18.81 20.52 25.89
C GLY A 174 18.74 19.73 27.18
N VAL A 175 18.33 18.46 27.15
CA VAL A 175 18.39 17.56 28.33
C VAL A 175 19.76 16.92 28.40
N SER A 176 20.49 17.19 29.50
CA SER A 176 21.79 16.58 29.77
C SER A 176 21.60 15.16 30.34
N ALA A 177 22.26 14.17 29.75
CA ALA A 177 22.24 12.78 30.20
C ALA A 177 23.67 12.30 30.48
N SER A 178 23.84 11.45 31.49
CA SER A 178 25.16 10.85 31.80
C SER A 178 25.62 9.89 30.69
N ALA A 179 26.91 9.76 30.51
CA ALA A 179 27.49 8.80 29.58
C ALA A 179 27.09 7.35 29.92
N GLU A 180 26.96 7.05 31.22
CA GLU A 180 26.53 5.75 31.72
C GLU A 180 25.09 5.44 31.30
N LEU A 181 24.16 6.40 31.46
CA LEU A 181 22.76 6.25 31.06
C LEU A 181 22.63 6.05 29.54
N LEU A 182 23.37 6.82 28.73
CA LEU A 182 23.36 6.66 27.28
C LEU A 182 23.94 5.31 26.82
N THR A 183 25.02 4.86 27.48
CA THR A 183 25.59 3.51 27.22
C THR A 183 24.56 2.42 27.56
N LYS A 184 23.82 2.59 28.65
CA LYS A 184 22.75 1.65 29.02
C LYS A 184 21.60 1.67 28.02
N ALA A 185 21.22 2.84 27.50
CA ALA A 185 20.25 2.97 26.44
C ALA A 185 20.67 2.16 25.20
N ASP A 186 21.92 2.30 24.80
CA ASP A 186 22.49 1.57 23.67
C ASP A 186 22.50 0.05 23.87
N GLN A 187 22.87 -0.43 25.04
CA GLN A 187 22.84 -1.84 25.38
C GLN A 187 21.43 -2.43 25.27
N LEU A 188 20.42 -1.74 25.83
CA LEU A 188 19.04 -2.19 25.78
C LEU A 188 18.48 -2.14 24.34
N ALA A 189 18.85 -1.12 23.55
CA ALA A 189 18.43 -0.99 22.15
C ALA A 189 18.99 -2.14 21.27
N VAL A 190 20.20 -2.61 21.50
CA VAL A 190 20.79 -3.78 20.81
C VAL A 190 19.97 -5.06 21.05
N HIS A 191 19.25 -5.16 22.16
CA HIS A 191 18.34 -6.26 22.44
C HIS A 191 16.92 -6.07 21.85
N GLY A 192 16.73 -5.10 20.95
CA GLY A 192 15.47 -4.84 20.25
C GLY A 192 14.42 -4.12 21.10
N LYS A 193 14.84 -3.50 22.23
CA LYS A 193 13.93 -2.73 23.08
C LYS A 193 13.77 -1.31 22.56
N ILE A 194 12.57 -0.77 22.69
CA ILE A 194 12.28 0.64 22.46
C ILE A 194 12.70 1.41 23.71
N ILE A 195 13.53 2.42 23.54
CA ILE A 195 14.08 3.19 24.65
C ILE A 195 13.50 4.59 24.67
N LEU A 196 12.92 4.97 25.79
CA LEU A 196 12.48 6.33 26.05
C LEU A 196 13.34 6.93 27.16
N LEU A 197 13.83 8.16 26.92
CA LEU A 197 14.55 8.97 27.90
C LEU A 197 13.55 9.93 28.55
N LEU A 198 13.56 10.00 29.88
CA LEU A 198 12.82 11.00 30.62
C LEU A 198 13.77 12.11 31.06
N GLY A 199 13.45 13.35 30.68
CA GLY A 199 14.14 14.57 31.11
C GLY A 199 13.22 15.47 31.95
N LEU A 200 13.73 15.95 33.09
CA LEU A 200 13.02 16.89 33.97
C LEU A 200 13.96 18.03 34.33
N GLY A 201 13.55 19.28 34.07
CA GLY A 201 14.33 20.47 34.40
C GLY A 201 15.69 20.54 33.71
N GLY A 202 15.78 20.01 32.46
CA GLY A 202 17.03 20.00 31.69
C GLY A 202 18.00 18.86 32.01
N MET A 203 17.64 17.94 32.94
CA MET A 203 18.46 16.77 33.28
C MET A 203 17.69 15.47 33.02
N ALA A 204 18.39 14.46 32.51
CA ALA A 204 17.84 13.12 32.39
C ALA A 204 17.59 12.52 33.79
N ARG A 205 16.50 11.82 33.96
CA ARG A 205 16.07 11.17 35.20
C ARG A 205 15.96 9.66 35.07
N GLY A 206 16.18 9.14 33.89
CA GLY A 206 16.24 7.71 33.64
C GLY A 206 15.70 7.30 32.28
N LEU A 207 15.77 5.98 32.04
CA LEU A 207 15.28 5.32 30.84
C LEU A 207 14.12 4.41 31.16
N ILE A 208 13.20 4.32 30.22
CA ILE A 208 12.13 3.34 30.19
C ILE A 208 12.34 2.49 28.96
N ALA A 209 12.53 1.19 29.13
CA ALA A 209 12.65 0.26 28.03
C ALA A 209 11.36 -0.55 27.88
N LEU A 210 10.87 -0.57 26.65
CA LEU A 210 9.67 -1.32 26.28
C LEU A 210 10.03 -2.37 25.24
N ARG A 211 9.24 -3.42 25.16
CA ARG A 211 9.34 -4.46 24.15
C ARG A 211 7.99 -4.63 23.45
N ASP A 212 8.05 -4.91 22.19
CA ASP A 212 6.93 -5.27 21.34
C ASP A 212 7.12 -6.71 20.87
N GLU A 213 6.05 -7.50 20.79
CA GLU A 213 6.13 -8.88 20.33
C GLU A 213 6.14 -8.94 18.81
N ILE A 214 6.97 -9.84 18.26
CA ILE A 214 7.08 -10.04 16.82
C ILE A 214 5.93 -10.93 16.35
N LYS A 215 5.19 -10.47 15.34
CA LYS A 215 4.10 -11.21 14.71
C LYS A 215 4.62 -12.48 14.01
N SER A 216 3.93 -13.58 14.22
CA SER A 216 4.26 -14.85 13.56
C SER A 216 4.08 -14.79 12.05
N ASP A 217 3.01 -14.15 11.56
CA ASP A 217 2.66 -13.98 10.16
C ASP A 217 3.58 -13.00 9.40
N ALA A 218 4.25 -12.08 10.12
CA ALA A 218 5.21 -11.16 9.53
C ALA A 218 6.40 -11.89 8.86
N LYS A 219 6.85 -13.01 9.42
CA LYS A 219 7.93 -13.81 8.81
C LYS A 219 7.50 -14.42 7.48
N GLU A 220 6.29 -14.93 7.44
CA GLU A 220 5.69 -15.53 6.24
C GLU A 220 5.52 -14.49 5.13
N PHE A 221 5.01 -13.33 5.50
CA PHE A 221 4.86 -12.17 4.62
C PHE A 221 6.19 -11.74 4.01
N ILE A 222 7.22 -11.50 4.81
CA ILE A 222 8.56 -11.10 4.33
C ILE A 222 9.19 -12.19 3.45
N SER A 223 9.01 -13.46 3.81
CA SER A 223 9.49 -14.59 3.01
C SER A 223 8.83 -14.62 1.63
N PHE A 224 7.52 -14.36 1.57
CA PHE A 224 6.77 -14.26 0.31
C PHE A 224 7.30 -13.10 -0.55
N LEU A 225 7.47 -11.90 0.00
CA LEU A 225 8.00 -10.76 -0.75
C LEU A 225 9.36 -11.09 -1.38
N ARG A 226 10.25 -11.69 -0.59
CA ARG A 226 11.57 -12.11 -1.05
C ARG A 226 11.50 -13.16 -2.16
N LYS A 227 10.67 -14.21 -2.01
CA LYS A 227 10.46 -15.25 -3.02
C LYS A 227 9.98 -14.67 -4.35
N ASN A 228 9.16 -13.63 -4.29
CA ASN A 228 8.63 -12.95 -5.47
C ASN A 228 9.53 -11.80 -5.97
N LYS A 229 10.75 -11.65 -5.44
CA LYS A 229 11.72 -10.60 -5.80
C LYS A 229 11.19 -9.19 -5.61
N ILE A 230 10.35 -8.99 -4.60
CA ILE A 230 9.81 -7.68 -4.22
C ILE A 230 10.75 -7.09 -3.18
N GLU A 231 11.29 -5.91 -3.44
CA GLU A 231 12.13 -5.21 -2.50
C GLU A 231 11.30 -4.73 -1.30
N THR A 232 11.81 -4.95 -0.10
CA THR A 232 11.15 -4.50 1.13
C THR A 232 11.94 -3.36 1.74
N VAL A 233 11.28 -2.22 1.98
CA VAL A 233 11.85 -1.02 2.61
C VAL A 233 11.15 -0.78 3.94
N ILE A 234 11.92 -0.72 5.03
CA ILE A 234 11.39 -0.37 6.35
C ILE A 234 11.48 1.13 6.55
N LEU A 235 10.35 1.77 6.85
CA LEU A 235 10.23 3.19 7.18
C LEU A 235 9.81 3.35 8.65
N THR A 236 10.73 3.75 9.54
CA THR A 236 10.44 3.77 10.97
C THR A 236 10.97 5.01 11.68
N ALA A 237 10.23 5.48 12.69
CA ALA A 237 10.66 6.52 13.61
C ALA A 237 11.68 6.01 14.66
N LEU A 238 11.84 4.70 14.81
CA LEU A 238 12.79 4.14 15.75
C LEU A 238 14.24 4.51 15.42
N ASN A 239 15.07 4.55 16.47
CA ASN A 239 16.50 4.75 16.29
C ASN A 239 17.15 3.56 15.54
N LYS A 240 18.30 3.82 14.93
CA LYS A 240 19.00 2.85 14.08
C LYS A 240 19.36 1.54 14.80
N LYS A 241 19.69 1.58 16.09
CA LYS A 241 20.13 0.38 16.84
C LYS A 241 18.94 -0.56 17.08
N THR A 242 17.83 -0.02 17.59
CA THR A 242 16.59 -0.78 17.80
C THR A 242 16.03 -1.31 16.48
N ALA A 243 15.93 -0.45 15.45
CA ALA A 243 15.40 -0.85 14.16
C ALA A 243 16.23 -1.98 13.51
N LYS A 244 17.56 -1.87 13.54
CA LYS A 244 18.46 -2.94 13.04
C LYS A 244 18.31 -4.24 13.81
N SER A 245 18.14 -4.20 15.13
CA SER A 245 17.95 -5.39 15.93
C SER A 245 16.68 -6.14 15.52
N ILE A 246 15.55 -5.44 15.38
CA ILE A 246 14.28 -6.05 14.97
C ILE A 246 14.38 -6.55 13.52
N ALA A 247 14.91 -5.73 12.59
CA ALA A 247 15.03 -6.09 11.17
C ALA A 247 15.91 -7.34 10.94
N LYS A 248 16.90 -7.58 11.81
CA LYS A 248 17.76 -8.76 11.75
C LYS A 248 16.98 -10.07 11.86
N PHE A 249 15.89 -10.11 12.64
CA PHE A 249 15.02 -11.29 12.73
C PHE A 249 14.37 -11.67 11.40
N PHE A 250 14.20 -10.69 10.52
CA PHE A 250 13.58 -10.85 9.20
C PHE A 250 14.59 -10.86 8.06
N ASN A 251 15.91 -10.73 8.35
CA ASN A 251 16.97 -10.53 7.37
C ASN A 251 16.67 -9.38 6.41
N LEU A 252 16.24 -8.22 6.95
CA LEU A 252 15.98 -7.00 6.21
C LEU A 252 17.12 -6.00 6.42
N GLU A 253 17.66 -5.47 5.32
CA GLU A 253 18.81 -4.56 5.33
C GLU A 253 18.42 -3.13 4.93
N ASN A 254 17.35 -2.96 4.17
CA ASN A 254 16.93 -1.66 3.65
C ASN A 254 16.03 -0.94 4.66
N LEU A 255 16.67 -0.15 5.53
CA LEU A 255 16.02 0.57 6.63
C LEU A 255 16.21 2.08 6.51
N ARG A 256 15.12 2.81 6.72
CA ARG A 256 15.11 4.26 6.97
C ARG A 256 14.64 4.48 8.41
N THR A 257 15.56 4.93 9.23
CA THR A 257 15.38 5.07 10.70
C THR A 257 15.29 6.54 11.09
N ASN A 258 14.75 6.84 12.28
CA ASN A 258 14.49 8.21 12.73
C ASN A 258 13.66 9.04 11.72
N SER A 259 12.78 8.36 10.96
CA SER A 259 12.02 9.00 9.87
C SER A 259 10.78 9.70 10.42
N THR A 260 10.64 10.99 10.08
CA THR A 260 9.37 11.70 10.25
C THR A 260 8.35 11.23 9.20
N PRO A 261 7.05 11.57 9.33
CA PRO A 261 6.06 11.27 8.31
C PRO A 261 6.43 11.81 6.92
N GLU A 262 7.02 13.01 6.86
CA GLU A 262 7.48 13.65 5.63
C GLU A 262 8.69 12.94 5.02
N ASP A 263 9.61 12.43 5.85
CA ASP A 263 10.76 11.66 5.39
C ASP A 263 10.30 10.34 4.77
N LYS A 264 9.29 9.66 5.36
CA LYS A 264 8.68 8.46 4.80
C LYS A 264 8.08 8.74 3.41
N ALA A 265 7.34 9.83 3.27
CA ALA A 265 6.76 10.24 1.98
C ALA A 265 7.85 10.51 0.93
N ARG A 266 8.94 11.20 1.32
CA ARG A 266 10.07 11.49 0.45
C ARG A 266 10.76 10.21 -0.06
N GLU A 267 10.96 9.23 0.81
CA GLU A 267 11.54 7.94 0.38
C GLU A 267 10.66 7.23 -0.65
N VAL A 268 9.35 7.22 -0.48
CA VAL A 268 8.40 6.67 -1.46
C VAL A 268 8.55 7.39 -2.81
N GLN A 269 8.61 8.71 -2.81
CA GLN A 269 8.81 9.50 -4.03
C GLN A 269 10.15 9.20 -4.72
N ILE A 270 11.22 8.97 -3.96
CA ILE A 270 12.54 8.60 -4.49
C ILE A 270 12.47 7.26 -5.23
N TYR A 271 11.80 6.24 -4.69
CA TYR A 271 11.63 4.95 -5.36
C TYR A 271 10.79 5.09 -6.62
N ARG A 272 9.69 5.84 -6.58
CA ARG A 272 8.86 6.12 -7.75
C ARG A 272 9.62 6.88 -8.84
N ALA A 273 10.43 7.86 -8.47
CA ALA A 273 11.27 8.60 -9.41
C ALA A 273 12.33 7.72 -10.10
N LYS A 274 12.74 6.62 -9.46
CA LYS A 274 13.62 5.60 -10.06
C LYS A 274 12.88 4.63 -11.00
N GLY A 275 11.56 4.76 -11.13
CA GLY A 275 10.73 3.93 -12.00
C GLY A 275 10.15 2.68 -11.33
N HIS A 276 10.26 2.56 -10.00
CA HIS A 276 9.63 1.47 -9.25
C HIS A 276 8.14 1.73 -9.05
N THR A 277 7.37 0.64 -9.00
CA THR A 277 5.96 0.66 -8.57
C THR A 277 5.89 0.34 -7.09
N VAL A 278 5.59 1.35 -6.29
CA VAL A 278 5.68 1.29 -4.83
C VAL A 278 4.32 1.06 -4.19
N SER A 279 4.20 -0.02 -3.40
CA SER A 279 3.11 -0.15 -2.43
C SER A 279 3.56 0.31 -1.06
N VAL A 280 2.73 1.10 -0.40
CA VAL A 280 2.93 1.46 1.02
C VAL A 280 1.85 0.77 1.84
N ILE A 281 2.28 0.05 2.87
CA ILE A 281 1.38 -0.50 3.87
C ILE A 281 1.49 0.38 5.11
N GLY A 282 0.39 0.97 5.55
CA GLY A 282 0.33 1.82 6.73
C GLY A 282 -0.56 1.24 7.81
N THR A 283 -0.28 1.61 9.05
CA THR A 283 -1.01 1.12 10.24
C THR A 283 -1.55 2.26 11.10
N ASP A 284 -1.09 3.50 10.86
CA ASP A 284 -1.50 4.66 11.64
C ASP A 284 -1.43 5.98 10.83
N PHE A 285 -1.80 7.10 11.47
CA PHE A 285 -1.79 8.44 10.87
C PHE A 285 -0.40 8.93 10.45
N HIS A 286 0.65 8.46 11.10
CA HIS A 286 2.02 8.85 10.77
C HIS A 286 2.51 8.25 9.46
N ASP A 287 1.76 7.27 8.91
CA ASP A 287 2.04 6.68 7.61
C ASP A 287 1.27 7.38 6.46
N LEU A 288 0.29 8.27 6.77
CA LEU A 288 -0.55 8.92 5.79
C LEU A 288 0.21 9.65 4.67
N PRO A 289 1.24 10.47 4.96
CA PRO A 289 1.99 11.13 3.90
C PRO A 289 2.66 10.15 2.94
N ALA A 290 3.12 8.99 3.44
CA ALA A 290 3.70 7.94 2.61
C ALA A 290 2.62 7.21 1.78
N LEU A 291 1.46 6.90 2.38
CA LEU A 291 0.32 6.25 1.72
C LEU A 291 -0.21 7.09 0.55
N ILE A 292 -0.36 8.40 0.73
CA ILE A 292 -0.84 9.32 -0.33
C ILE A 292 0.14 9.37 -1.52
N ASN A 293 1.43 9.16 -1.28
CA ASN A 293 2.46 9.21 -2.31
C ASN A 293 2.74 7.84 -2.96
N ALA A 294 2.07 6.78 -2.54
CA ALA A 294 2.22 5.43 -3.08
C ALA A 294 1.52 5.26 -4.44
N ASP A 295 1.94 4.26 -5.24
CA ASP A 295 1.19 3.78 -6.41
C ASP A 295 0.05 2.84 -5.98
N VAL A 296 0.22 2.16 -4.83
CA VAL A 296 -0.80 1.36 -4.17
C VAL A 296 -0.75 1.62 -2.67
N SER A 297 -1.80 2.21 -2.15
CA SER A 297 -1.98 2.47 -0.72
C SER A 297 -2.77 1.34 -0.05
N VAL A 298 -2.17 0.73 0.97
CA VAL A 298 -2.76 -0.35 1.75
C VAL A 298 -2.83 0.05 3.21
N PHE A 299 -4.03 0.05 3.78
CA PHE A 299 -4.22 0.33 5.20
C PHE A 299 -4.60 -0.95 5.94
N LEU A 300 -3.79 -1.30 6.96
CA LEU A 300 -4.09 -2.40 7.87
C LEU A 300 -4.96 -1.89 9.01
N LYS A 301 -6.18 -2.42 9.10
CA LYS A 301 -7.07 -2.17 10.25
C LYS A 301 -6.51 -2.89 11.47
N SER A 302 -6.22 -2.15 12.53
CA SER A 302 -5.92 -2.69 13.85
C SER A 302 -7.15 -2.51 14.73
N ASP A 303 -7.37 -3.44 15.67
CA ASP A 303 -8.47 -3.40 16.67
C ASP A 303 -8.45 -2.16 17.56
N SER A 304 -7.34 -1.44 17.62
CA SER A 304 -7.29 -0.14 18.26
C SER A 304 -7.96 0.89 17.36
N VAL A 305 -9.14 1.31 17.78
CA VAL A 305 -10.03 2.31 17.16
C VAL A 305 -9.25 3.57 16.79
N ILE A 306 -8.73 3.62 15.58
CA ILE A 306 -8.43 4.87 14.94
C ILE A 306 -9.74 5.26 14.24
N ASN A 307 -10.55 6.10 14.88
CA ASN A 307 -11.66 6.80 14.23
C ASN A 307 -11.07 7.74 13.17
N LEU A 308 -10.65 7.17 12.04
CA LEU A 308 -10.60 7.93 10.80
C LEU A 308 -12.05 8.34 10.57
N ASN A 309 -12.36 9.62 10.60
CA ASN A 309 -13.65 10.12 10.14
C ASN A 309 -13.88 9.48 8.75
N GLU A 310 -14.83 8.55 8.67
CA GLU A 310 -15.05 7.64 7.52
C GLU A 310 -15.34 8.37 6.20
N GLY A 311 -15.24 9.69 6.14
CA GLY A 311 -15.59 10.54 5.00
C GLY A 311 -14.43 11.11 4.18
N GLU A 312 -13.20 11.20 4.70
CA GLU A 312 -12.19 12.08 4.09
C GLU A 312 -11.01 11.37 3.41
N MET A 313 -10.68 10.12 3.75
CA MET A 313 -9.55 9.43 3.13
C MET A 313 -9.92 8.03 2.63
N LYS A 314 -9.67 7.78 1.35
CA LYS A 314 -9.87 6.48 0.71
C LYS A 314 -8.51 5.90 0.34
N PHE A 315 -8.13 4.80 0.97
CA PHE A 315 -6.99 3.98 0.56
C PHE A 315 -7.43 3.02 -0.55
N ASP A 316 -6.50 2.59 -1.41
CA ASP A 316 -6.83 1.63 -2.46
C ASP A 316 -7.36 0.33 -1.87
N PHE A 317 -6.69 -0.17 -0.81
CA PHE A 317 -7.08 -1.36 -0.07
C PHE A 317 -7.10 -1.09 1.44
N GLU A 318 -8.16 -1.57 2.11
CA GLU A 318 -8.22 -1.65 3.56
C GLU A 318 -8.39 -3.12 3.94
N MET A 319 -7.46 -3.68 4.71
CA MET A 319 -7.43 -5.11 5.02
C MET A 319 -7.17 -5.39 6.50
N PRO A 320 -7.72 -6.52 7.03
CA PRO A 320 -7.59 -6.85 8.45
C PRO A 320 -6.22 -7.45 8.79
N THR A 321 -5.59 -8.20 7.89
CA THR A 321 -4.35 -8.95 8.16
C THR A 321 -3.35 -8.86 7.00
N LEU A 322 -2.08 -9.19 7.28
CA LEU A 322 -1.01 -9.24 6.27
C LEU A 322 -1.23 -10.34 5.22
N GLU A 323 -1.83 -11.46 5.64
CA GLU A 323 -2.15 -12.57 4.75
C GLU A 323 -3.04 -12.10 3.59
N LYS A 324 -3.98 -11.20 3.85
CA LYS A 324 -4.88 -10.66 2.82
C LYS A 324 -4.15 -9.90 1.72
N PHE A 325 -3.03 -9.27 2.01
CA PHE A 325 -2.19 -8.65 0.98
C PHE A 325 -1.67 -9.69 -0.02
N LEU A 326 -1.25 -10.86 0.48
CA LEU A 326 -0.74 -11.94 -0.37
C LEU A 326 -1.84 -12.44 -1.30
N ILE A 327 -3.03 -12.69 -0.76
CA ILE A 327 -4.21 -13.13 -1.51
C ILE A 327 -4.61 -12.09 -2.56
N CYS A 328 -4.70 -10.81 -2.18
CA CYS A 328 -5.02 -9.72 -3.11
C CYS A 328 -4.01 -9.62 -4.26
N ARG A 329 -2.71 -9.81 -3.96
CA ARG A 329 -1.67 -9.80 -4.98
C ARG A 329 -1.82 -10.99 -5.94
N GLU A 330 -2.14 -12.17 -5.46
CA GLU A 330 -2.37 -13.34 -6.31
C GLU A 330 -3.58 -13.14 -7.22
N ILE A 331 -4.69 -12.64 -6.68
CA ILE A 331 -5.87 -12.24 -7.47
C ILE A 331 -5.48 -11.21 -8.54
N SER A 332 -4.65 -10.23 -8.19
CA SER A 332 -4.19 -9.18 -9.10
C SER A 332 -3.34 -9.73 -10.24
N LEU A 333 -2.39 -10.61 -9.95
CA LEU A 333 -1.56 -11.28 -10.96
C LEU A 333 -2.41 -12.14 -11.90
N ARG A 334 -3.38 -12.87 -11.36
CA ARG A 334 -4.35 -13.66 -12.14
C ARG A 334 -5.19 -12.75 -13.04
N ALA A 335 -5.71 -11.64 -12.53
CA ALA A 335 -6.47 -10.66 -13.30
C ALA A 335 -5.67 -10.10 -14.48
N VAL A 336 -4.42 -9.69 -14.24
CA VAL A 336 -3.52 -9.20 -15.29
C VAL A 336 -3.28 -10.26 -16.37
N ASN A 337 -3.10 -11.53 -15.99
CA ASN A 337 -2.92 -12.62 -16.96
C ASN A 337 -4.17 -12.84 -17.81
N VAL A 338 -5.36 -12.83 -17.23
CA VAL A 338 -6.63 -12.95 -17.97
C VAL A 338 -6.83 -11.75 -18.91
N ILE A 339 -6.53 -10.53 -18.47
CA ILE A 339 -6.58 -9.33 -19.33
C ILE A 339 -5.59 -9.44 -20.49
N LYS A 340 -4.37 -9.94 -20.26
CA LYS A 340 -3.40 -10.18 -21.34
C LYS A 340 -3.92 -11.18 -22.36
N GLN A 341 -4.58 -12.27 -21.91
CA GLN A 341 -5.21 -13.25 -22.80
C GLN A 341 -6.36 -12.60 -23.60
N ASN A 342 -7.24 -11.83 -22.93
CA ASN A 342 -8.33 -11.13 -23.58
C ASN A 342 -7.83 -10.15 -24.66
N LYS A 343 -6.75 -9.42 -24.38
CA LYS A 343 -6.11 -8.56 -25.39
C LYS A 343 -5.61 -9.35 -26.60
N LYS A 344 -5.02 -10.54 -26.38
CA LYS A 344 -4.61 -11.42 -27.49
C LYS A 344 -5.80 -11.86 -28.33
N ILE A 345 -6.94 -12.24 -27.69
CA ILE A 345 -8.18 -12.58 -28.40
C ILE A 345 -8.69 -11.37 -29.20
N ALA A 346 -8.64 -10.16 -28.63
CA ALA A 346 -9.04 -8.94 -29.30
C ALA A 346 -8.16 -8.61 -30.52
N TYR A 347 -6.84 -8.79 -30.43
CA TYR A 347 -5.95 -8.62 -31.57
C TYR A 347 -6.16 -9.70 -32.64
N LEU A 348 -6.45 -10.94 -32.20
CA LEU A 348 -6.78 -12.02 -33.12
C LEU A 348 -8.07 -11.72 -33.91
N SER A 349 -9.08 -11.09 -33.27
CA SER A 349 -10.30 -10.68 -33.99
C SER A 349 -9.99 -9.75 -35.16
N TRP A 350 -9.09 -8.79 -34.98
CA TRP A 350 -8.66 -7.90 -36.09
C TRP A 350 -7.91 -8.67 -37.16
N PHE A 351 -6.99 -9.56 -36.77
CA PHE A 351 -6.27 -10.37 -37.76
C PHE A 351 -7.14 -11.27 -38.61
N VAL A 352 -8.26 -11.74 -38.03
CA VAL A 352 -9.23 -12.63 -38.72
C VAL A 352 -10.25 -11.84 -39.55
N LEU A 353 -10.75 -10.68 -39.04
CA LEU A 353 -11.89 -9.99 -39.64
C LEU A 353 -11.47 -8.91 -40.63
N VAL A 354 -10.33 -8.25 -40.41
CA VAL A 354 -9.91 -7.13 -41.25
C VAL A 354 -9.49 -7.54 -42.66
N PRO A 355 -8.66 -8.58 -42.84
CA PRO A 355 -8.25 -8.97 -44.21
C PRO A 355 -9.45 -9.31 -45.14
N PRO A 356 -10.44 -10.13 -44.73
CA PRO A 356 -11.62 -10.36 -45.59
C PRO A 356 -12.41 -9.08 -45.87
N ALA A 357 -12.55 -8.18 -44.88
CA ALA A 357 -13.23 -6.90 -45.07
C ALA A 357 -12.52 -6.01 -46.13
N LEU A 358 -11.20 -5.98 -46.11
CA LEU A 358 -10.39 -5.24 -47.10
C LEU A 358 -10.39 -5.94 -48.46
N MET A 359 -10.45 -7.28 -48.53
CA MET A 359 -10.51 -8.00 -49.80
C MET A 359 -11.75 -7.69 -50.61
N MET A 360 -12.86 -7.22 -50.02
CA MET A 360 -14.06 -6.76 -50.72
C MET A 360 -13.79 -5.59 -51.68
N ILE A 361 -12.68 -4.89 -51.53
CA ILE A 361 -12.27 -3.79 -52.42
C ILE A 361 -11.84 -4.32 -53.78
N LEU A 362 -11.34 -5.55 -53.84
CA LEU A 362 -10.91 -6.18 -55.11
C LEU A 362 -12.13 -6.60 -55.94
N GLU A 363 -12.09 -6.38 -57.26
CA GLU A 363 -13.18 -6.64 -58.17
C GLU A 363 -13.63 -8.13 -58.21
N ASN A 364 -12.71 -9.05 -58.04
CA ASN A 364 -12.94 -10.48 -58.06
C ASN A 364 -12.62 -11.13 -56.70
N SER A 365 -13.13 -10.54 -55.61
CA SER A 365 -12.91 -11.13 -54.28
C SER A 365 -13.51 -12.54 -54.22
N PRO A 366 -12.70 -13.57 -53.94
CA PRO A 366 -13.21 -14.95 -53.82
C PRO A 366 -14.03 -15.17 -52.53
N ILE A 367 -14.03 -14.19 -51.63
CA ILE A 367 -14.74 -14.26 -50.34
C ILE A 367 -15.76 -13.12 -50.26
N PRO A 368 -17.07 -13.43 -50.37
CA PRO A 368 -18.12 -12.44 -50.14
C PRO A 368 -18.22 -12.13 -48.65
N PHE A 369 -17.51 -11.12 -48.15
CA PHE A 369 -17.56 -10.72 -46.76
C PHE A 369 -18.67 -9.68 -46.55
N HIS A 370 -19.81 -10.10 -46.01
CA HIS A 370 -20.97 -9.23 -45.78
C HIS A 370 -20.86 -8.55 -44.38
N PRO A 371 -21.41 -7.33 -44.18
CA PRO A 371 -21.43 -6.67 -42.86
C PRO A 371 -21.98 -7.55 -41.73
N ILE A 372 -22.96 -8.42 -42.00
CA ILE A 372 -23.50 -9.37 -41.06
C ILE A 372 -22.41 -10.37 -40.58
N ALA A 373 -21.52 -10.80 -41.46
CA ALA A 373 -20.41 -11.68 -41.11
C ALA A 373 -19.39 -10.96 -40.19
N ALA A 374 -19.14 -9.66 -40.44
CA ALA A 374 -18.32 -8.83 -39.57
C ALA A 374 -18.93 -8.72 -38.15
N VAL A 375 -20.23 -8.43 -38.05
CA VAL A 375 -20.97 -8.39 -36.80
C VAL A 375 -20.89 -9.73 -36.07
N ALA A 376 -21.20 -10.84 -36.76
CA ALA A 376 -21.14 -12.18 -36.18
C ALA A 376 -19.74 -12.52 -35.67
N GLY A 377 -18.69 -12.17 -36.42
CA GLY A 377 -17.30 -12.33 -36.02
C GLY A 377 -16.96 -11.55 -34.75
N VAL A 378 -17.28 -10.25 -34.67
CA VAL A 378 -17.06 -9.43 -33.47
C VAL A 378 -17.82 -9.97 -32.28
N LEU A 379 -19.06 -10.44 -32.45
CA LEU A 379 -19.84 -11.08 -31.38
C LEU A 379 -19.18 -12.36 -30.86
N ILE A 380 -18.71 -13.24 -31.76
CA ILE A 380 -18.02 -14.48 -31.38
C ILE A 380 -16.78 -14.17 -30.52
N PHE A 381 -15.93 -13.24 -30.97
CA PHE A 381 -14.74 -12.85 -30.19
C PHE A 381 -15.10 -12.14 -28.88
N SER A 382 -16.15 -11.32 -28.86
CA SER A 382 -16.66 -10.69 -27.63
C SER A 382 -17.14 -11.74 -26.63
N VAL A 383 -17.89 -12.75 -27.06
CA VAL A 383 -18.33 -13.87 -26.24
C VAL A 383 -17.13 -14.67 -25.72
N ALA A 384 -16.13 -14.93 -26.58
CA ALA A 384 -14.91 -15.61 -26.15
C ALA A 384 -14.17 -14.84 -25.04
N ILE A 385 -14.08 -13.49 -25.14
CA ILE A 385 -13.51 -12.63 -24.10
C ILE A 385 -14.33 -12.70 -22.82
N LEU A 386 -15.66 -12.68 -22.90
CA LEU A 386 -16.55 -12.81 -21.73
C LEU A 386 -16.36 -14.16 -21.04
N ILE A 387 -16.36 -15.25 -21.79
CA ILE A 387 -16.12 -16.61 -21.24
C ILE A 387 -14.74 -16.69 -20.58
N ASN A 388 -13.68 -16.19 -21.24
CA ASN A 388 -12.34 -16.19 -20.63
C ASN A 388 -12.30 -15.34 -19.37
N SER A 389 -13.02 -14.21 -19.32
CA SER A 389 -13.12 -13.35 -18.13
C SER A 389 -13.83 -14.05 -16.96
N MET A 390 -14.82 -14.90 -17.23
CA MET A 390 -15.53 -15.67 -16.20
C MET A 390 -14.63 -16.68 -15.46
N ARG A 391 -13.48 -17.04 -16.01
CA ARG A 391 -12.46 -17.85 -15.31
C ARG A 391 -11.95 -17.18 -14.04
N MET A 392 -12.14 -15.86 -13.88
CA MET A 392 -11.86 -15.18 -12.59
C MET A 392 -12.82 -15.62 -11.49
N SER A 393 -14.07 -16.01 -11.82
CA SER A 393 -15.05 -16.40 -10.81
C SER A 393 -14.88 -17.83 -10.28
N THR A 394 -14.15 -18.69 -11.00
CA THR A 394 -13.84 -20.04 -10.53
C THR A 394 -12.67 -19.98 -9.57
N ARG A 395 -12.92 -20.24 -8.29
CA ARG A 395 -11.91 -20.53 -7.29
C ARG A 395 -11.28 -21.87 -7.70
N GLU A 396 -10.11 -21.85 -8.35
CA GLU A 396 -9.29 -23.05 -8.38
C GLU A 396 -8.75 -23.23 -6.97
N ASP A 397 -9.33 -24.19 -6.23
CA ASP A 397 -8.80 -24.70 -4.98
C ASP A 397 -7.42 -25.31 -5.23
N LYS A 398 -6.39 -24.45 -5.23
CA LYS A 398 -4.98 -24.85 -5.15
C LYS A 398 -4.24 -23.74 -4.40
N ILE A 399 -4.34 -23.79 -3.08
CA ILE A 399 -3.33 -23.26 -2.16
C ILE A 399 -2.66 -24.46 -1.49
#